data_6b763fb4f61bb45af3353bd2994843f1
#
_entry.id   6b763fb4f61bb45af3353bd2994843f1
#
_cell.length_a   1.000
_cell.length_b   1.000
_cell.length_c   1.000
_cell.angle_alpha   90.00
_cell.angle_beta   90.00
_cell.angle_gamma   90.00
#
_symmetry.space_group_name_H-M   'P 1'
#
loop_
_entity.id
_entity.type
_entity.pdbx_description
1 polymer ?
#
loop_
_entity_poly.entity_id
_entity_poly.type
_entity_poly.pdbx_seq_one_letter_code
_entity_poly.pdbx_strand_id
1 'polypeptide(L)'
;MCIRDRFITIQHNLVYHDHEVGGCYFTMSTPETAAGKRAIPILPEVRKALEQERTNQQELELVCEYEIDGISDFVFLNRFGQPQNPQTVNRAIKRISVAHNEAELEKAEKEKREPQLLPPFSCHNLRHTFCTRLCENETNLKIIQDIMGHRDISTTMEIYAEATKEAKAHSFANLNGKLGISV
;
A
#
# COMPACT_ATOMS: atom_id res chain seq x y z
N MET A 1 -17.37 -1.78 5.95
CA MET A 1 -17.00 -2.24 4.57
C MET A 1 -17.76 -3.53 4.29
N CYS A 2 -18.61 -3.57 3.26
CA CYS A 2 -19.33 -4.80 2.91
C CYS A 2 -18.44 -5.66 2.01
N ILE A 3 -17.98 -6.82 2.52
CA ILE A 3 -17.11 -7.75 1.75
C ILE A 3 -17.84 -8.34 0.51
N ARG A 4 -19.17 -8.17 0.43
CA ARG A 4 -19.95 -8.56 -0.75
C ARG A 4 -19.74 -7.63 -1.94
N ASP A 5 -19.30 -6.41 -1.69
CA ASP A 5 -19.00 -5.44 -2.73
C ASP A 5 -17.69 -5.80 -3.42
N ARG A 6 -17.67 -5.63 -4.74
CA ARG A 6 -16.46 -5.86 -5.55
C ARG A 6 -15.48 -4.70 -5.49
N PHE A 7 -15.75 -3.69 -4.66
CA PHE A 7 -15.01 -2.44 -4.62
C PHE A 7 -14.74 -1.99 -3.18
N ILE A 8 -13.59 -1.35 -3.00
CA ILE A 8 -13.28 -0.52 -1.82
C ILE A 8 -13.59 0.92 -2.22
N THR A 9 -14.58 1.54 -1.55
CA THR A 9 -14.92 2.93 -1.79
C THR A 9 -14.19 3.83 -0.78
N ILE A 10 -13.40 4.76 -1.28
CA ILE A 10 -12.67 5.74 -0.49
C ILE A 10 -13.46 7.05 -0.53
N GLN A 11 -14.01 7.47 0.61
CA GLN A 11 -14.80 8.69 0.76
C GLN A 11 -14.30 9.58 1.90
N HIS A 12 -13.54 9.01 2.83
CA HIS A 12 -13.06 9.68 4.03
C HIS A 12 -11.60 9.34 4.29
N ASN A 13 -10.92 10.23 4.99
CA ASN A 13 -9.60 10.02 5.57
C ASN A 13 -9.73 9.99 7.09
N LEU A 14 -9.14 9.01 7.73
CA LEU A 14 -8.95 8.99 9.17
C LEU A 14 -7.65 9.72 9.50
N VAL A 15 -7.74 10.83 10.22
CA VAL A 15 -6.59 11.66 10.61
C VAL A 15 -6.33 11.44 12.09
N TYR A 16 -5.08 11.15 12.41
CA TYR A 16 -4.61 11.02 13.79
C TYR A 16 -3.87 12.30 14.17
N HIS A 17 -4.34 12.95 15.24
CA HIS A 17 -3.75 14.14 15.80
C HIS A 17 -2.95 13.75 17.05
N ASP A 18 -1.68 14.17 17.07
CA ASP A 18 -0.77 13.99 18.19
C ASP A 18 -0.45 15.39 18.75
N HIS A 19 -1.07 15.74 19.87
CA HIS A 19 -0.87 17.02 20.53
C HIS A 19 -0.19 16.82 21.87
N GLU A 20 0.84 17.60 22.13
CA GLU A 20 1.54 17.62 23.42
C GLU A 20 0.61 18.04 24.57
N VAL A 21 -0.36 18.90 24.29
CA VAL A 21 -1.36 19.38 25.25
C VAL A 21 -2.75 18.99 24.74
N GLY A 22 -3.45 18.09 25.45
CA GLY A 22 -4.82 17.66 25.11
C GLY A 22 -4.96 16.19 24.68
N GLY A 23 -3.84 15.47 24.53
CA GLY A 23 -3.83 14.05 24.18
C GLY A 23 -3.99 13.80 22.67
N CYS A 24 -3.92 12.51 22.32
CA CYS A 24 -4.03 12.06 20.94
C CYS A 24 -5.51 11.73 20.61
N TYR A 25 -5.98 12.13 19.45
CA TYR A 25 -7.34 11.82 19.01
C TYR A 25 -7.41 11.61 17.50
N PHE A 26 -8.50 11.00 17.05
CA PHE A 26 -8.82 10.83 15.63
C PHE A 26 -9.92 11.78 15.19
N THR A 27 -9.85 12.20 13.93
CA THR A 27 -10.95 12.90 13.24
C THR A 27 -11.15 12.30 11.86
N MET A 28 -12.39 12.43 11.36
CA MET A 28 -12.68 12.10 9.96
C MET A 28 -12.63 13.36 9.12
N SER A 29 -11.98 13.28 7.97
CA SER A 29 -11.99 14.34 6.97
C SER A 29 -12.39 13.79 5.60
N THR A 30 -12.88 14.64 4.72
CA THR A 30 -13.06 14.28 3.31
C THR A 30 -11.73 14.44 2.57
N PRO A 31 -11.46 13.62 1.54
CA PRO A 31 -10.32 13.85 0.68
C PRO A 31 -10.33 15.26 0.10
N GLU A 32 -9.18 15.94 0.10
CA GLU A 32 -9.02 17.33 -0.35
C GLU A 32 -9.35 17.52 -1.84
N THR A 33 -9.26 16.45 -2.63
CA THR A 33 -9.46 16.49 -4.08
C THR A 33 -10.58 15.54 -4.52
N ALA A 34 -11.23 15.85 -5.62
CA ALA A 34 -12.22 14.96 -6.23
C ALA A 34 -11.62 13.58 -6.59
N ALA A 35 -10.36 13.54 -7.02
CA ALA A 35 -9.63 12.29 -7.31
C ALA A 35 -9.39 11.43 -6.06
N GLY A 36 -9.41 12.02 -4.87
CA GLY A 36 -9.34 11.29 -3.61
C GLY A 36 -10.55 10.39 -3.36
N LYS A 37 -11.75 10.79 -3.83
CA LYS A 37 -12.97 10.01 -3.75
C LYS A 37 -13.03 9.04 -4.92
N ARG A 38 -12.92 7.74 -4.64
CA ARG A 38 -12.85 6.73 -5.69
C ARG A 38 -13.30 5.36 -5.22
N ALA A 39 -13.61 4.49 -6.17
CA ALA A 39 -13.88 3.07 -5.92
C ALA A 39 -12.78 2.24 -6.59
N ILE A 40 -12.14 1.37 -5.81
CA ILE A 40 -11.05 0.51 -6.25
C ILE A 40 -11.57 -0.92 -6.29
N PRO A 41 -11.44 -1.65 -7.43
CA PRO A 41 -11.80 -3.06 -7.50
C PRO A 41 -10.99 -3.88 -6.49
N ILE A 42 -11.64 -4.83 -5.82
CA ILE A 42 -10.98 -5.71 -4.85
C ILE A 42 -10.41 -6.92 -5.57
N LEU A 43 -9.11 -7.10 -5.49
CA LEU A 43 -8.45 -8.33 -5.94
C LEU A 43 -8.81 -9.51 -5.00
N PRO A 44 -8.87 -10.75 -5.53
CA PRO A 44 -9.18 -11.93 -4.71
C PRO A 44 -8.28 -12.09 -3.48
N GLU A 45 -6.98 -11.79 -3.63
CA GLU A 45 -5.99 -11.85 -2.55
C GLU A 45 -6.28 -10.83 -1.45
N VAL A 46 -6.67 -9.61 -1.84
CA VAL A 46 -7.05 -8.55 -0.89
C VAL A 46 -8.33 -8.95 -0.15
N ARG A 47 -9.31 -9.52 -0.85
CA ARG A 47 -10.54 -10.04 -0.23
C ARG A 47 -10.20 -11.10 0.82
N LYS A 48 -9.38 -12.09 0.46
CA LYS A 48 -8.94 -13.16 1.38
C LYS A 48 -8.23 -12.59 2.61
N ALA A 49 -7.37 -11.58 2.44
CA ALA A 49 -6.69 -10.92 3.56
C ALA A 49 -7.66 -10.21 4.51
N LEU A 50 -8.69 -9.55 3.96
CA LEU A 50 -9.73 -8.90 4.77
C LEU A 50 -10.63 -9.90 5.50
N GLU A 51 -10.95 -11.03 4.86
CA GLU A 51 -11.69 -12.13 5.48
C GLU A 51 -10.89 -12.76 6.62
N GLN A 52 -9.58 -12.96 6.42
CA GLN A 52 -8.69 -13.47 7.46
C GLN A 52 -8.60 -12.50 8.65
N GLU A 53 -8.47 -11.21 8.39
CA GLU A 53 -8.46 -10.19 9.45
C GLU A 53 -9.75 -10.21 10.27
N ARG A 54 -10.90 -10.34 9.61
CA ARG A 54 -12.19 -10.49 10.29
C ARG A 54 -12.23 -11.73 11.18
N THR A 55 -11.72 -12.87 10.69
CA THR A 55 -11.63 -14.10 11.47
C THR A 55 -10.73 -13.93 12.69
N ASN A 56 -9.54 -13.32 12.50
CA ASN A 56 -8.61 -13.03 13.60
C ASN A 56 -9.26 -12.16 14.69
N GLN A 57 -10.03 -11.13 14.29
CA GLN A 57 -10.71 -10.26 15.24
C GLN A 57 -11.81 -11.01 16.01
N GLN A 58 -12.55 -11.91 15.34
CA GLN A 58 -13.55 -12.76 15.99
C GLN A 58 -12.91 -13.72 17.00
N GLU A 59 -11.80 -14.37 16.64
CA GLU A 59 -11.06 -15.26 17.54
C GLU A 59 -10.48 -14.54 18.76
N LEU A 60 -10.11 -13.27 18.60
CA LEU A 60 -9.61 -12.42 19.68
C LEU A 60 -10.71 -11.66 20.43
N GLU A 61 -11.97 -11.89 20.07
CA GLU A 61 -13.12 -11.18 20.64
C GLU A 61 -13.00 -9.66 20.57
N LEU A 62 -12.28 -9.15 19.54
CA LEU A 62 -12.09 -7.72 19.31
C LEU A 62 -13.34 -7.10 18.70
N VAL A 63 -13.92 -6.15 19.41
CA VAL A 63 -15.07 -5.36 18.97
C VAL A 63 -14.66 -3.90 18.84
N CYS A 64 -15.07 -3.26 17.76
CA CYS A 64 -14.90 -1.83 17.61
C CYS A 64 -16.05 -1.09 18.26
N GLU A 65 -15.82 -0.51 19.44
CA GLU A 65 -16.79 0.33 20.15
C GLU A 65 -16.61 1.84 19.84
N TYR A 66 -15.64 2.15 18.97
CA TYR A 66 -15.29 3.53 18.64
C TYR A 66 -16.17 4.05 17.49
N GLU A 67 -16.76 5.22 17.75
CA GLU A 67 -17.38 6.06 16.72
C GLU A 67 -16.58 7.37 16.61
N ILE A 68 -16.22 7.75 15.40
CA ILE A 68 -15.45 8.97 15.10
C ILE A 68 -16.23 9.74 14.04
N ASP A 69 -16.74 10.92 14.43
CA ASP A 69 -17.53 11.81 13.55
C ASP A 69 -18.69 11.06 12.84
N GLY A 70 -19.41 10.19 13.57
CA GLY A 70 -20.55 9.41 13.07
C GLY A 70 -20.18 8.19 12.24
N ILE A 71 -18.90 7.79 12.19
CA ILE A 71 -18.41 6.60 11.49
C ILE A 71 -17.90 5.59 12.50
N SER A 72 -18.38 4.36 12.38
CA SER A 72 -18.01 3.20 13.20
C SER A 72 -17.53 2.02 12.34
N ASP A 73 -17.35 0.87 12.94
CA ASP A 73 -16.99 -0.41 12.29
C ASP A 73 -15.66 -0.35 11.53
N PHE A 74 -14.63 0.21 12.15
CA PHE A 74 -13.28 0.26 11.59
C PHE A 74 -12.71 -1.15 11.41
N VAL A 75 -12.14 -1.42 10.24
CA VAL A 75 -11.64 -2.76 9.86
C VAL A 75 -10.32 -3.09 10.55
N PHE A 76 -9.42 -2.12 10.69
CA PHE A 76 -8.10 -2.37 11.28
C PHE A 76 -8.07 -1.81 12.70
N LEU A 77 -8.04 -2.70 13.68
CA LEU A 77 -8.08 -2.38 15.10
C LEU A 77 -6.76 -2.69 15.79
N ASN A 78 -6.45 -1.93 16.81
CA ASN A 78 -5.42 -2.29 17.77
C ASN A 78 -5.99 -3.28 18.81
N ARG A 79 -5.14 -3.79 19.72
CA ARG A 79 -5.54 -4.74 20.77
C ARG A 79 -6.62 -4.24 21.75
N PHE A 80 -6.98 -2.97 21.67
CA PHE A 80 -7.99 -2.32 22.52
C PHE A 80 -9.28 -2.00 21.76
N GLY A 81 -9.47 -2.54 20.55
CA GLY A 81 -10.63 -2.26 19.71
C GLY A 81 -10.66 -0.86 19.09
N GLN A 82 -9.56 -0.10 19.15
CA GLN A 82 -9.48 1.23 18.56
C GLN A 82 -8.90 1.16 17.13
N PRO A 83 -9.25 2.12 16.26
CA PRO A 83 -8.64 2.22 14.94
C PRO A 83 -7.12 2.27 14.99
N GLN A 84 -6.47 1.61 14.05
CA GLN A 84 -5.01 1.59 13.94
C GLN A 84 -4.45 2.98 13.62
N ASN A 85 -3.43 3.38 14.36
CA ASN A 85 -2.66 4.58 14.10
C ASN A 85 -1.61 4.29 13.00
N PRO A 86 -1.50 5.15 11.96
CA PRO A 86 -0.50 5.00 10.89
C PRO A 86 0.95 4.87 11.39
N GLN A 87 1.30 5.59 12.46
CA GLN A 87 2.64 5.49 13.07
C GLN A 87 2.89 4.11 13.68
N THR A 88 1.85 3.47 14.26
CA THR A 88 1.95 2.12 14.82
C THR A 88 2.22 1.09 13.74
N VAL A 89 1.56 1.23 12.58
CA VAL A 89 1.80 0.36 11.42
C VAL A 89 3.24 0.51 10.93
N ASN A 90 3.75 1.73 10.76
CA ASN A 90 5.13 1.96 10.33
C ASN A 90 6.15 1.45 11.37
N ARG A 91 5.87 1.56 12.67
CA ARG A 91 6.70 0.96 13.73
C ARG A 91 6.71 -0.57 13.66
N ALA A 92 5.57 -1.19 13.35
CA ALA A 92 5.48 -2.64 13.15
C ALA A 92 6.30 -3.10 11.94
N ILE A 93 6.18 -2.39 10.80
CA ILE A 93 6.99 -2.65 9.60
C ILE A 93 8.49 -2.59 9.94
N LYS A 94 8.93 -1.52 10.61
CA LYS A 94 10.34 -1.37 11.01
C LYS A 94 10.81 -2.53 11.88
N ARG A 95 10.02 -2.91 12.90
CA ARG A 95 10.35 -4.03 13.79
C ARG A 95 10.49 -5.35 13.04
N ILE A 96 9.56 -5.65 12.12
CA ILE A 96 9.57 -6.86 11.32
C ILE A 96 10.78 -6.88 10.39
N SER A 97 11.10 -5.75 9.73
CA SER A 97 12.25 -5.63 8.83
C SER A 97 13.57 -5.81 9.56
N VAL A 98 13.70 -5.24 10.78
CA VAL A 98 14.91 -5.41 11.62
C VAL A 98 15.07 -6.87 12.00
N ALA A 99 14.02 -7.51 12.53
CA ALA A 99 14.08 -8.92 12.93
C ALA A 99 14.39 -9.86 11.75
N HIS A 100 13.82 -9.55 10.55
CA HIS A 100 14.15 -10.29 9.33
C HIS A 100 15.63 -10.15 8.96
N ASN A 101 16.17 -8.93 8.99
CA ASN A 101 17.56 -8.67 8.62
C ASN A 101 18.53 -9.31 9.61
N GLU A 102 18.23 -9.31 10.91
CA GLU A 102 19.03 -10.01 11.93
C GLU A 102 19.06 -11.53 11.65
N ALA A 103 17.91 -12.14 11.42
CA ALA A 103 17.82 -13.56 11.08
C ALA A 103 18.52 -13.91 9.75
N GLU A 104 18.44 -13.01 8.74
CA GLU A 104 19.10 -13.18 7.46
C GLU A 104 20.65 -13.09 7.59
N LEU A 105 21.16 -12.19 8.41
CA LEU A 105 22.60 -12.11 8.71
C LEU A 105 23.13 -13.41 9.31
N GLU A 106 22.45 -13.94 10.34
CA GLU A 106 22.83 -15.21 10.95
C GLU A 106 22.78 -16.40 9.96
N LYS A 107 21.75 -16.40 9.09
CA LYS A 107 21.60 -17.44 8.09
C LYS A 107 22.69 -17.35 7.01
N ALA A 108 22.95 -16.16 6.50
CA ALA A 108 23.97 -15.92 5.49
C ALA A 108 25.37 -16.28 5.97
N GLU A 109 25.68 -16.00 7.24
CA GLU A 109 26.95 -16.40 7.88
C GLU A 109 27.10 -17.93 7.92
N LYS A 110 26.05 -18.66 8.35
CA LYS A 110 26.04 -20.14 8.37
C LYS A 110 26.19 -20.75 6.98
N GLU A 111 25.54 -20.14 5.98
CA GLU A 111 25.55 -20.60 4.59
C GLU A 111 26.75 -20.06 3.79
N LYS A 112 27.59 -19.20 4.37
CA LYS A 112 28.77 -18.56 3.74
C LYS A 112 28.41 -17.85 2.44
N ARG A 113 27.30 -17.09 2.41
CA ARG A 113 26.83 -16.30 1.27
C ARG A 113 26.63 -14.82 1.68
N GLU A 114 26.50 -13.95 0.70
CA GLU A 114 26.12 -12.58 0.93
C GLU A 114 24.68 -12.49 1.48
N PRO A 115 24.42 -11.66 2.53
CA PRO A 115 23.09 -11.48 3.09
C PRO A 115 22.20 -10.66 2.15
N GLN A 116 20.93 -11.04 2.03
CA GLN A 116 19.91 -10.31 1.29
C GLN A 116 19.06 -9.48 2.24
N LEU A 117 19.54 -8.28 2.58
CA LEU A 117 18.89 -7.41 3.55
C LEU A 117 17.76 -6.60 2.91
N LEU A 118 16.66 -6.46 3.64
CA LEU A 118 15.59 -5.54 3.29
C LEU A 118 16.05 -4.10 3.58
N PRO A 119 15.91 -3.17 2.61
CA PRO A 119 16.11 -1.76 2.88
C PRO A 119 15.05 -1.22 3.85
N PRO A 120 15.30 -0.11 4.55
CA PRO A 120 14.25 0.55 5.33
C PRO A 120 13.08 0.96 4.44
N PHE A 121 11.86 0.61 4.85
CA PHE A 121 10.65 0.98 4.11
C PHE A 121 9.47 1.28 5.06
N SER A 122 8.44 1.92 4.50
CA SER A 122 7.21 2.33 5.19
C SER A 122 5.98 1.96 4.37
N CYS A 123 4.78 2.18 4.90
CA CYS A 123 3.53 2.02 4.15
C CYS A 123 3.51 2.82 2.84
N HIS A 124 4.16 3.97 2.80
CA HIS A 124 4.24 4.79 1.59
C HIS A 124 5.04 4.10 0.47
N ASN A 125 6.12 3.41 0.81
CA ASN A 125 6.88 2.61 -0.15
C ASN A 125 6.07 1.44 -0.70
N LEU A 126 5.21 0.81 0.13
CA LEU A 126 4.30 -0.24 -0.34
C LEU A 126 3.28 0.31 -1.36
N ARG A 127 2.79 1.54 -1.14
CA ARG A 127 1.95 2.23 -2.13
C ARG A 127 2.71 2.49 -3.44
N HIS A 128 3.96 2.94 -3.37
CA HIS A 128 4.81 3.12 -4.55
C HIS A 128 5.01 1.80 -5.30
N THR A 129 5.35 0.73 -4.58
CA THR A 129 5.51 -0.61 -5.18
C THR A 129 4.23 -1.06 -5.87
N PHE A 130 3.06 -0.86 -5.26
CA PHE A 130 1.78 -1.16 -5.89
C PHE A 130 1.58 -0.37 -7.18
N CYS A 131 1.87 0.94 -7.17
CA CYS A 131 1.77 1.79 -8.35
C CYS A 131 2.69 1.32 -9.48
N THR A 132 3.95 1.00 -9.16
CA THR A 132 4.93 0.46 -10.13
C THR A 132 4.41 -0.85 -10.74
N ARG A 133 3.94 -1.80 -9.92
CA ARG A 133 3.37 -3.06 -10.41
C ARG A 133 2.12 -2.87 -11.26
N LEU A 134 1.30 -1.89 -10.92
CA LEU A 134 0.14 -1.53 -11.73
C LEU A 134 0.58 -0.96 -13.08
N CYS A 135 1.59 -0.08 -13.11
CA CYS A 135 2.16 0.50 -14.33
C CYS A 135 2.82 -0.55 -15.25
N GLU A 136 3.37 -1.62 -14.69
CA GLU A 136 3.95 -2.73 -15.46
C GLU A 136 2.87 -3.56 -16.20
N ASN A 137 1.65 -3.59 -15.68
CA ASN A 137 0.57 -4.46 -16.16
C ASN A 137 -0.60 -3.70 -16.82
N GLU A 138 -0.70 -2.39 -16.62
CA GLU A 138 -1.75 -1.53 -17.19
C GLU A 138 -1.12 -0.39 -17.99
N THR A 139 -1.59 -0.22 -19.20
CA THR A 139 -1.08 0.81 -20.12
C THR A 139 -1.92 2.07 -20.14
N ASN A 140 -3.17 2.01 -19.64
CA ASN A 140 -4.04 3.16 -19.57
C ASN A 140 -3.73 4.01 -18.34
N LEU A 141 -2.99 5.10 -18.54
CA LEU A 141 -2.59 6.02 -17.50
C LEU A 141 -3.77 6.60 -16.71
N LYS A 142 -4.95 6.73 -17.35
CA LYS A 142 -6.14 7.25 -16.68
C LYS A 142 -6.68 6.24 -15.65
N ILE A 143 -6.69 4.94 -15.97
CA ILE A 143 -7.06 3.88 -15.03
C ILE A 143 -6.11 3.87 -13.84
N ILE A 144 -4.79 3.97 -14.10
CA ILE A 144 -3.78 4.02 -13.04
C ILE A 144 -4.01 5.25 -12.15
N GLN A 145 -4.20 6.43 -12.75
CA GLN A 145 -4.48 7.67 -12.03
C GLN A 145 -5.72 7.52 -11.12
N ASP A 146 -6.80 6.97 -11.64
CA ASP A 146 -8.07 6.82 -10.91
C ASP A 146 -7.94 5.82 -9.75
N ILE A 147 -7.27 4.69 -9.95
CA ILE A 147 -7.01 3.70 -8.88
C ILE A 147 -6.12 4.32 -7.79
N MET A 148 -5.06 5.02 -8.18
CA MET A 148 -4.11 5.63 -7.24
C MET A 148 -4.69 6.89 -6.57
N GLY A 149 -5.65 7.56 -7.21
CA GLY A 149 -6.23 8.82 -6.72
C GLY A 149 -5.24 9.98 -6.81
N HIS A 150 -4.38 9.99 -7.82
CA HIS A 150 -3.46 11.09 -8.06
C HIS A 150 -4.22 12.30 -8.62
N ARG A 151 -4.06 13.45 -7.98
CA ARG A 151 -4.68 14.71 -8.42
C ARG A 151 -4.18 15.09 -9.82
N ASP A 152 -2.88 14.97 -10.04
CA ASP A 152 -2.23 15.29 -11.29
C ASP A 152 -1.78 14.02 -12.00
N ILE A 153 -2.03 13.95 -13.30
CA ILE A 153 -1.61 12.83 -14.14
C ILE A 153 -0.10 12.78 -14.30
N SER A 154 0.60 13.91 -14.16
CA SER A 154 2.07 13.99 -14.21
C SER A 154 2.72 13.03 -13.22
N THR A 155 2.20 12.94 -11.99
CA THR A 155 2.67 11.99 -10.97
C THR A 155 2.55 10.55 -11.45
N THR A 156 1.45 10.20 -12.12
CA THR A 156 1.26 8.86 -12.69
C THR A 156 2.24 8.62 -13.84
N MET A 157 2.44 9.62 -14.69
CA MET A 157 3.36 9.53 -15.85
C MET A 157 4.81 9.36 -15.42
N GLU A 158 5.26 10.04 -14.37
CA GLU A 158 6.61 9.89 -13.83
C GLU A 158 6.87 8.47 -13.35
N ILE A 159 5.94 7.92 -12.54
CA ILE A 159 6.04 6.54 -12.04
C ILE A 159 5.98 5.54 -13.19
N TYR A 160 5.09 5.76 -14.17
CA TYR A 160 4.97 4.91 -15.34
C TYR A 160 6.24 4.91 -16.20
N ALA A 161 6.85 6.09 -16.39
CA ALA A 161 8.09 6.22 -17.14
C ALA A 161 9.24 5.45 -16.48
N GLU A 162 9.34 5.49 -15.16
CA GLU A 162 10.36 4.76 -14.40
C GLU A 162 10.07 3.24 -14.41
N ALA A 163 8.85 2.82 -14.11
CA ALA A 163 8.44 1.40 -14.09
C ALA A 163 8.66 0.71 -15.44
N THR A 164 8.47 1.43 -16.55
CA THR A 164 8.61 0.88 -17.92
C THR A 164 9.99 1.05 -18.52
N LYS A 165 10.95 1.61 -17.80
CA LYS A 165 12.31 1.89 -18.30
C LYS A 165 13.03 0.63 -18.77
N GLU A 166 13.01 -0.42 -17.97
CA GLU A 166 13.61 -1.70 -18.32
C GLU A 166 12.86 -2.39 -19.47
N ALA A 167 11.54 -2.33 -19.48
CA ALA A 167 10.72 -2.86 -20.57
C ALA A 167 11.01 -2.16 -21.89
N LYS A 168 11.20 -0.83 -21.86
CA LYS A 168 11.64 -0.05 -23.05
C LYS A 168 13.02 -0.48 -23.54
N ALA A 169 13.99 -0.64 -22.62
CA ALA A 169 15.33 -1.07 -22.97
C ALA A 169 15.32 -2.46 -23.61
N HIS A 170 14.56 -3.40 -23.04
CA HIS A 170 14.40 -4.74 -23.59
C HIS A 170 13.72 -4.73 -24.97
N SER A 171 12.64 -3.94 -25.13
CA SER A 171 11.94 -3.81 -26.40
C SER A 171 12.86 -3.21 -27.48
N PHE A 172 13.68 -2.23 -27.10
CA PHE A 172 14.62 -1.62 -28.02
C PHE A 172 15.75 -2.58 -28.42
N ALA A 173 16.27 -3.39 -27.49
CA ALA A 173 17.25 -4.42 -27.77
C ALA A 173 16.73 -5.47 -28.77
N ASN A 174 15.43 -5.79 -28.74
CA ASN A 174 14.79 -6.70 -29.68
C ASN A 174 14.65 -6.16 -31.12
N LEU A 175 14.92 -4.86 -31.34
CA LEU A 175 14.98 -4.24 -32.66
C LEU A 175 16.36 -4.41 -33.33
N ASN A 176 17.36 -4.86 -32.57
CA ASN A 176 18.69 -5.06 -33.08
C ASN A 176 18.68 -6.09 -34.22
N GLY A 177 19.23 -5.74 -35.37
CA GLY A 177 19.20 -6.54 -36.59
C GLY A 177 17.89 -6.55 -37.38
N LYS A 178 16.80 -5.90 -36.85
CA LYS A 178 15.49 -5.86 -37.54
C LYS A 178 15.22 -4.54 -38.26
N LEU A 179 16.01 -3.51 -38.00
CA LEU A 179 15.83 -2.17 -38.59
C LEU A 179 16.42 -2.04 -39.99
N GLY A 180 17.00 -3.09 -40.56
CA GLY A 180 17.60 -3.05 -41.93
C GLY A 180 18.72 -2.05 -42.12
N ILE A 181 19.31 -1.55 -41.05
CA ILE A 181 20.43 -0.61 -41.08
C ILE A 181 21.71 -1.45 -41.16
N SER A 182 22.23 -1.62 -42.38
CA SER A 182 23.60 -2.16 -42.57
C SER A 182 24.59 -1.04 -42.35
N VAL A 183 25.50 -1.21 -41.39
CA VAL A 183 26.65 -0.35 -41.17
C VAL A 183 27.80 -0.89 -42.01
#